data_cf8606837871a55e8c32f71dfc443671
#
_entry.id   cf8606837871a55e8c32f71dfc443671
#
_cell.length_a   1.000
_cell.length_b   1.000
_cell.length_c   1.000
_cell.angle_alpha   90.00
_cell.angle_beta   90.00
_cell.angle_gamma   90.00
#
_symmetry.space_group_name_H-M   'P 1'
#
loop_
_entity.id
_entity.type
_entity.pdbx_description
1 polymer ?
#
loop_
_entity_poly.entity_id
_entity_poly.type
_entity_poly.pdbx_seq_one_letter_code
_entity_poly.pdbx_strand_id
1 'polypeptide(L)'
;LFINKYMNEKYNVYLVSDSTGETLDRIFLSLKSQFANFDYEKKEFAFVRTEQQIDKIISECNSLDNALILYTIVETKLAKYISNQSEKNNVPCFGILGNLILSFSKLLNQKAIHKPSAQHVLDDDYYKRIEAIQFTMSHDDGKKVDDINDADVILLGVSRTSKTPTSIYLANRGYKTINIPLVLDQKIPPKLNSKT
;
A
#
# COMPACT_ATOMS: atom_id res chain seq x y z
N LEU A 1 8.23 16.10 39.07
CA LEU A 1 9.06 17.03 38.24
C LEU A 1 9.95 16.26 37.25
N PHE A 2 9.43 15.18 36.64
CA PHE A 2 10.15 14.39 35.62
C PHE A 2 9.45 14.38 34.24
N ILE A 3 8.50 15.27 33.98
CA ILE A 3 7.58 15.19 32.82
C ILE A 3 8.05 15.98 31.60
N ASN A 4 9.14 16.74 31.63
CA ASN A 4 9.40 17.72 30.57
C ASN A 4 10.68 17.52 29.73
N LYS A 5 11.30 16.33 29.69
CA LYS A 5 12.52 16.11 28.89
C LYS A 5 12.28 15.42 27.53
N TYR A 6 11.06 14.94 27.25
CA TYR A 6 10.74 14.21 26.03
C TYR A 6 9.76 14.92 25.10
N MET A 7 9.47 16.19 25.35
CA MET A 7 8.56 16.98 24.49
C MET A 7 9.40 17.75 23.46
N ASN A 8 9.74 17.13 22.35
CA ASN A 8 10.17 17.68 21.05
C ASN A 8 11.36 16.95 20.41
N GLU A 9 11.58 15.67 20.69
CA GLU A 9 12.58 14.93 19.92
C GLU A 9 11.95 14.47 18.62
N LYS A 10 12.49 14.93 17.49
CA LYS A 10 12.12 14.45 16.15
C LYS A 10 12.79 13.11 15.89
N TYR A 11 12.01 12.14 15.48
CA TYR A 11 12.49 10.80 15.13
C TYR A 11 12.73 10.65 13.63
N ASN A 12 13.80 9.96 13.26
CA ASN A 12 14.08 9.60 11.87
C ASN A 12 13.64 8.15 11.63
N VAL A 13 12.51 7.99 10.94
CA VAL A 13 11.90 6.69 10.71
C VAL A 13 12.25 6.16 9.33
N TYR A 14 12.98 5.05 9.29
CA TYR A 14 13.42 4.38 8.07
C TYR A 14 12.50 3.20 7.77
N LEU A 15 11.74 3.26 6.69
CA LEU A 15 10.89 2.18 6.22
C LEU A 15 11.62 1.40 5.14
N VAL A 16 11.97 0.14 5.43
CA VAL A 16 12.82 -0.68 4.56
C VAL A 16 12.05 -1.91 4.08
N SER A 17 11.90 -2.06 2.76
CA SER A 17 11.16 -3.17 2.15
C SER A 17 11.94 -3.81 1.00
N ASP A 18 11.84 -5.13 0.85
CA ASP A 18 12.34 -5.89 -0.32
C ASP A 18 11.35 -5.87 -1.51
N SER A 19 10.23 -5.15 -1.38
CA SER A 19 9.19 -4.92 -2.38
C SER A 19 8.90 -3.42 -2.52
N THR A 20 7.68 -3.04 -2.94
CA THR A 20 7.27 -1.64 -3.14
C THR A 20 7.25 -0.80 -1.86
N GLY A 21 7.15 -1.40 -0.68
CA GLY A 21 7.05 -0.70 0.60
C GLY A 21 5.64 -0.26 0.99
N GLU A 22 4.64 -0.38 0.12
CA GLU A 22 3.28 0.10 0.35
C GLU A 22 2.65 -0.48 1.64
N THR A 23 2.79 -1.80 1.86
CA THR A 23 2.27 -2.45 3.07
C THR A 23 2.93 -1.89 4.32
N LEU A 24 4.24 -1.67 4.29
CA LEU A 24 5.00 -1.14 5.42
C LEU A 24 4.58 0.30 5.75
N ASP A 25 4.38 1.13 4.73
CA ASP A 25 3.89 2.50 4.91
C ASP A 25 2.52 2.52 5.59
N ARG A 26 1.58 1.68 5.15
CA ARG A 26 0.25 1.57 5.77
C ARG A 26 0.31 1.10 7.22
N ILE A 27 1.19 0.15 7.53
CA ILE A 27 1.42 -0.31 8.91
C ILE A 27 2.00 0.82 9.75
N PHE A 28 2.98 1.57 9.23
CA PHE A 28 3.56 2.71 9.94
C PHE A 28 2.51 3.80 10.22
N LEU A 29 1.67 4.15 9.25
CA LEU A 29 0.59 5.12 9.45
C LEU A 29 -0.40 4.66 10.53
N SER A 30 -0.75 3.38 10.55
CA SER A 30 -1.62 2.80 11.58
C SER A 30 -0.96 2.83 12.96
N LEU A 31 0.34 2.55 13.04
CA LEU A 31 1.11 2.62 14.28
C LEU A 31 1.21 4.06 14.77
N LYS A 32 1.57 4.98 13.92
CA LYS A 32 1.72 6.41 14.22
C LYS A 32 0.43 7.02 14.78
N SER A 33 -0.72 6.62 14.27
CA SER A 33 -2.02 7.12 14.74
C SER A 33 -2.33 6.79 16.22
N GLN A 34 -1.59 5.85 16.82
CA GLN A 34 -1.75 5.50 18.23
C GLN A 34 -0.97 6.43 19.19
N PHE A 35 -0.15 7.35 18.64
CA PHE A 35 0.67 8.27 19.43
C PHE A 35 0.35 9.73 19.08
N ALA A 36 -0.19 10.48 20.04
CA ALA A 36 -0.64 11.86 19.84
C ALA A 36 0.52 12.83 19.57
N ASN A 37 1.68 12.62 20.22
CA ASN A 37 2.85 13.52 20.16
C ASN A 37 4.07 12.78 19.62
N PHE A 38 3.97 12.31 18.36
CA PHE A 38 5.08 11.66 17.67
C PHE A 38 5.51 12.52 16.48
N ASP A 39 6.56 13.34 16.69
CA ASP A 39 7.20 14.10 15.62
C ASP A 39 8.24 13.25 14.92
N TYR A 40 8.17 13.19 13.59
CA TYR A 40 9.05 12.31 12.80
C TYR A 40 9.33 12.85 11.41
N GLU A 41 10.45 12.41 10.87
CA GLU A 41 10.77 12.44 9.45
C GLU A 41 10.83 11.02 8.92
N LYS A 42 10.14 10.77 7.80
CA LYS A 42 10.05 9.44 7.21
C LYS A 42 10.92 9.34 5.96
N LYS A 43 11.72 8.27 5.87
CA LYS A 43 12.46 7.87 4.67
C LYS A 43 12.07 6.47 4.26
N GLU A 44 11.82 6.27 2.97
CA GLU A 44 11.36 5.02 2.41
C GLU A 44 12.41 4.41 1.48
N PHE A 45 12.71 3.12 1.69
CA PHE A 45 13.64 2.34 0.89
C PHE A 45 12.91 1.11 0.37
N ALA A 46 12.52 1.17 -0.90
CA ALA A 46 11.89 0.08 -1.61
C ALA A 46 12.93 -0.77 -2.34
N PHE A 47 12.58 -2.03 -2.63
CA PHE A 47 13.41 -2.98 -3.37
C PHE A 47 14.81 -3.18 -2.80
N VAL A 48 14.94 -3.16 -1.48
CA VAL A 48 16.19 -3.45 -0.78
C VAL A 48 16.44 -4.96 -0.81
N ARG A 49 17.43 -5.39 -1.57
CA ARG A 49 17.72 -6.80 -1.87
C ARG A 49 19.18 -7.19 -1.70
N THR A 50 20.03 -6.28 -1.25
CA THR A 50 21.45 -6.51 -1.05
C THR A 50 21.92 -6.02 0.31
N GLU A 51 22.96 -6.68 0.84
CA GLU A 51 23.61 -6.26 2.09
C GLU A 51 24.20 -4.86 1.96
N GLN A 52 24.76 -4.52 0.82
CA GLN A 52 25.32 -3.18 0.56
C GLN A 52 24.29 -2.05 0.66
N GLN A 53 23.03 -2.31 0.25
CA GLN A 53 21.94 -1.34 0.44
C GLN A 53 21.62 -1.17 1.92
N ILE A 54 21.62 -2.25 2.69
CA ILE A 54 21.39 -2.23 4.14
C ILE A 54 22.53 -1.46 4.84
N ASP A 55 23.79 -1.71 4.49
CA ASP A 55 24.93 -1.01 5.09
C ASP A 55 24.85 0.51 4.90
N LYS A 56 24.41 0.96 3.72
CA LYS A 56 24.16 2.40 3.47
C LYS A 56 23.07 2.95 4.38
N ILE A 57 21.98 2.24 4.55
CA ILE A 57 20.86 2.64 5.41
C ILE A 57 21.32 2.73 6.87
N ILE A 58 22.03 1.73 7.36
CA ILE A 58 22.58 1.70 8.73
C ILE A 58 23.57 2.84 8.95
N SER A 59 24.47 3.08 7.99
CA SER A 59 25.43 4.19 8.06
C SER A 59 24.72 5.55 8.13
N GLU A 60 23.63 5.72 7.39
CA GLU A 60 22.81 6.93 7.45
C GLU A 60 22.10 7.08 8.79
N CYS A 61 21.53 5.97 9.33
CA CYS A 61 20.93 5.98 10.67
C CYS A 61 21.92 6.38 11.75
N ASN A 62 23.16 5.89 11.69
CA ASN A 62 24.21 6.20 12.67
C ASN A 62 24.65 7.66 12.65
N SER A 63 24.40 8.40 11.59
CA SER A 63 24.72 9.82 11.48
C SER A 63 23.65 10.73 12.08
N LEU A 64 22.53 10.15 12.53
CA LEU A 64 21.37 10.89 13.02
C LEU A 64 21.01 10.46 14.43
N ASP A 65 20.61 11.41 15.26
CA ASP A 65 19.98 11.12 16.54
C ASP A 65 18.56 10.55 16.33
N ASN A 66 18.11 9.70 17.26
CA ASN A 66 16.76 9.14 17.27
C ASN A 66 16.33 8.46 15.96
N ALA A 67 17.25 7.77 15.28
CA ALA A 67 16.93 6.96 14.11
C ALA A 67 16.34 5.60 14.53
N LEU A 68 15.34 5.12 13.80
CA LEU A 68 14.78 3.78 13.96
C LEU A 68 14.39 3.18 12.61
N ILE A 69 14.41 1.85 12.53
CA ILE A 69 14.11 1.10 11.32
C ILE A 69 12.87 0.23 11.53
N LEU A 70 11.89 0.32 10.64
CA LEU A 70 10.88 -0.71 10.44
C LEU A 70 11.13 -1.41 9.11
N TYR A 71 11.02 -2.75 9.07
CA TYR A 71 11.24 -3.45 7.82
C TYR A 71 10.25 -4.59 7.54
N THR A 72 10.02 -4.85 6.24
CA THR A 72 9.23 -5.97 5.71
C THR A 72 10.05 -6.81 4.74
N ILE A 73 11.28 -7.15 5.11
CA ILE A 73 12.15 -8.05 4.33
C ILE A 73 11.73 -9.49 4.64
N VAL A 74 11.34 -10.27 3.63
CA VAL A 74 10.90 -11.67 3.78
C VAL A 74 12.04 -12.67 3.52
N GLU A 75 13.08 -12.30 2.78
CA GLU A 75 14.26 -13.12 2.55
C GLU A 75 15.03 -13.28 3.87
N THR A 76 15.18 -14.55 4.33
CA THR A 76 15.65 -14.85 5.69
C THR A 76 17.07 -14.36 5.98
N LYS A 77 17.99 -14.46 4.99
CA LYS A 77 19.38 -14.04 5.18
C LYS A 77 19.46 -12.53 5.33
N LEU A 78 18.76 -11.82 4.47
CA LEU A 78 18.76 -10.36 4.44
C LEU A 78 18.04 -9.78 5.67
N ALA A 79 16.92 -10.42 6.11
CA ALA A 79 16.22 -10.03 7.34
C ALA A 79 17.10 -10.21 8.59
N LYS A 80 17.88 -11.29 8.67
CA LYS A 80 18.88 -11.48 9.74
C LYS A 80 20.01 -10.48 9.64
N TYR A 81 20.45 -10.15 8.42
CA TYR A 81 21.54 -9.22 8.21
C TYR A 81 21.17 -7.81 8.71
N ILE A 82 20.01 -7.28 8.31
CA ILE A 82 19.57 -5.96 8.78
C ILE A 82 19.41 -5.93 10.31
N SER A 83 18.81 -6.96 10.92
CA SER A 83 18.66 -7.05 12.37
C SER A 83 20.02 -7.03 13.10
N ASN A 84 20.98 -7.85 12.65
CA ASN A 84 22.30 -7.95 13.26
C ASN A 84 23.12 -6.65 13.08
N GLN A 85 23.04 -6.02 11.91
CA GLN A 85 23.74 -4.76 11.68
C GLN A 85 23.14 -3.61 12.49
N SER A 86 21.81 -3.57 12.62
CA SER A 86 21.14 -2.59 13.47
C SER A 86 21.51 -2.75 14.94
N GLU A 87 21.56 -4.00 15.44
CA GLU A 87 21.97 -4.29 16.82
C GLU A 87 23.41 -3.86 17.10
N LYS A 88 24.36 -4.19 16.20
CA LYS A 88 25.77 -3.80 16.31
C LYS A 88 25.96 -2.28 16.37
N ASN A 89 25.07 -1.54 15.73
CA ASN A 89 25.14 -0.09 15.62
C ASN A 89 24.18 0.63 16.60
N ASN A 90 23.53 -0.11 17.51
CA ASN A 90 22.56 0.42 18.46
C ASN A 90 21.38 1.17 17.82
N VAL A 91 20.97 0.80 16.60
CA VAL A 91 19.81 1.35 15.90
C VAL A 91 18.58 0.50 16.21
N PRO A 92 17.52 1.04 16.83
CA PRO A 92 16.26 0.32 17.04
C PRO A 92 15.70 -0.18 15.71
N CYS A 93 15.42 -1.51 15.61
CA CYS A 93 15.04 -2.15 14.36
C CYS A 93 13.90 -3.15 14.59
N PHE A 94 12.81 -3.01 13.84
CA PHE A 94 11.59 -3.78 14.02
C PHE A 94 11.19 -4.51 12.74
N GLY A 95 11.32 -5.84 12.75
CA GLY A 95 10.86 -6.70 11.65
C GLY A 95 9.37 -7.02 11.80
N ILE A 96 8.57 -6.59 10.84
CA ILE A 96 7.11 -6.70 10.92
C ILE A 96 6.62 -8.11 10.57
N LEU A 97 7.14 -8.70 9.48
CA LEU A 97 6.61 -9.97 8.95
C LEU A 97 7.29 -11.22 9.49
N GLY A 98 8.54 -11.13 9.97
CA GLY A 98 9.36 -12.31 10.30
C GLY A 98 8.67 -13.25 11.31
N ASN A 99 8.24 -12.73 12.44
CA ASN A 99 7.59 -13.53 13.48
C ASN A 99 6.21 -14.07 13.02
N LEU A 100 5.47 -13.30 12.25
CA LEU A 100 4.19 -13.74 11.70
C LEU A 100 4.38 -14.90 10.71
N ILE A 101 5.34 -14.79 9.79
CA ILE A 101 5.67 -15.87 8.84
C ILE A 101 6.06 -17.15 9.59
N LEU A 102 6.89 -17.05 10.62
CA LEU A 102 7.29 -18.20 11.44
C LEU A 102 6.09 -18.83 12.17
N SER A 103 5.20 -18.02 12.73
CA SER A 103 4.01 -18.50 13.43
C SER A 103 3.04 -19.20 12.48
N PHE A 104 2.81 -18.63 11.29
CA PHE A 104 1.98 -19.24 10.26
C PHE A 104 2.61 -20.51 9.69
N SER A 105 3.92 -20.54 9.48
CA SER A 105 4.63 -21.74 9.03
C SER A 105 4.42 -22.92 9.99
N LYS A 106 4.46 -22.66 11.30
CA LYS A 106 4.19 -23.68 12.33
C LYS A 106 2.71 -24.10 12.34
N LEU A 107 1.79 -23.13 12.28
CA LEU A 107 0.34 -23.39 12.31
C LEU A 107 -0.11 -24.22 11.12
N LEU A 108 0.39 -23.86 9.91
CA LEU A 108 0.04 -24.53 8.65
C LEU A 108 0.85 -25.79 8.38
N ASN A 109 1.86 -26.10 9.22
CA ASN A 109 2.84 -27.15 8.99
C ASN A 109 3.46 -27.09 7.58
N GLN A 110 3.76 -25.89 7.11
CA GLN A 110 4.31 -25.62 5.78
C GLN A 110 5.53 -24.70 5.89
N LYS A 111 6.48 -24.88 4.97
CA LYS A 111 7.63 -23.98 4.85
C LYS A 111 7.22 -22.73 4.06
N ALA A 112 7.53 -21.57 4.61
CA ALA A 112 7.35 -20.31 3.89
C ALA A 112 8.33 -20.23 2.69
N ILE A 113 7.88 -19.66 1.59
CA ILE A 113 8.68 -19.52 0.34
C ILE A 113 9.69 -18.39 0.40
N HIS A 114 9.56 -17.46 1.32
CA HIS A 114 10.44 -16.30 1.53
C HIS A 114 10.79 -15.52 0.25
N LYS A 115 9.86 -15.46 -0.71
CA LYS A 115 10.04 -14.79 -2.00
C LYS A 115 9.57 -13.33 -1.89
N PRO A 116 10.45 -12.35 -2.10
CA PRO A 116 10.05 -10.93 -2.18
C PRO A 116 9.00 -10.69 -3.27
N SER A 117 8.08 -9.77 -3.01
CA SER A 117 7.00 -9.42 -3.95
C SER A 117 6.07 -10.57 -4.36
N ALA A 118 6.01 -11.65 -3.58
CA ALA A 118 5.16 -12.81 -3.89
C ALA A 118 3.66 -12.46 -3.97
N GLN A 119 3.25 -11.36 -3.34
CA GLN A 119 1.88 -10.82 -3.41
C GLN A 119 1.56 -10.15 -4.76
N HIS A 120 2.57 -9.80 -5.55
CA HIS A 120 2.42 -9.14 -6.86
C HIS A 120 2.58 -10.18 -7.99
N VAL A 121 1.87 -11.30 -7.88
CA VAL A 121 1.77 -12.24 -8.99
C VAL A 121 0.91 -11.60 -10.05
N LEU A 122 1.34 -11.64 -11.31
CA LEU A 122 0.54 -11.28 -12.48
C LEU A 122 -0.43 -12.42 -12.74
N ASP A 123 -1.43 -12.53 -11.87
CA ASP A 123 -2.51 -13.51 -11.97
C ASP A 123 -3.73 -12.94 -12.71
N ASP A 124 -4.74 -13.77 -12.91
CA ASP A 124 -5.97 -13.36 -13.58
C ASP A 124 -6.65 -12.18 -12.87
N ASP A 125 -6.54 -12.10 -11.54
CA ASP A 125 -7.10 -11.00 -10.75
C ASP A 125 -6.36 -9.68 -10.98
N TYR A 126 -5.04 -9.75 -11.21
CA TYR A 126 -4.27 -8.57 -11.61
C TYR A 126 -4.74 -8.06 -12.99
N TYR A 127 -4.83 -8.96 -13.98
CA TYR A 127 -5.27 -8.56 -15.33
C TYR A 127 -6.71 -8.05 -15.34
N LYS A 128 -7.62 -8.67 -14.59
CA LYS A 128 -9.00 -8.17 -14.41
C LYS A 128 -9.03 -6.75 -13.83
N ARG A 129 -8.19 -6.45 -12.85
CA ARG A 129 -8.09 -5.09 -12.29
C ARG A 129 -7.58 -4.09 -13.30
N ILE A 130 -6.54 -4.43 -14.07
CA ILE A 130 -6.01 -3.54 -15.11
C ILE A 130 -7.07 -3.29 -16.19
N GLU A 131 -7.78 -4.32 -16.63
CA GLU A 131 -8.87 -4.21 -17.60
C GLU A 131 -10.01 -3.33 -17.07
N ALA A 132 -10.42 -3.53 -15.82
CA ALA A 132 -11.46 -2.74 -15.18
C ALA A 132 -11.05 -1.25 -15.05
N ILE A 133 -9.80 -0.97 -14.72
CA ILE A 133 -9.27 0.40 -14.65
C ILE A 133 -9.29 1.05 -16.03
N GLN A 134 -8.77 0.38 -17.05
CA GLN A 134 -8.76 0.90 -18.44
C GLN A 134 -10.18 1.14 -18.96
N PHE A 135 -11.08 0.19 -18.73
CA PHE A 135 -12.49 0.32 -19.05
C PHE A 135 -13.09 1.57 -18.39
N THR A 136 -12.97 1.68 -17.08
CA THR A 136 -13.53 2.77 -16.29
C THR A 136 -13.00 4.14 -16.71
N MET A 137 -11.70 4.26 -16.95
CA MET A 137 -11.10 5.51 -17.43
C MET A 137 -11.63 5.93 -18.80
N SER A 138 -11.91 4.97 -19.68
CA SER A 138 -12.44 5.26 -21.03
C SER A 138 -13.94 5.63 -21.01
N HIS A 139 -14.66 5.31 -19.91
CA HIS A 139 -16.11 5.51 -19.78
C HIS A 139 -16.48 6.53 -18.69
N ASP A 140 -15.53 7.39 -18.30
CA ASP A 140 -15.78 8.45 -17.34
C ASP A 140 -16.56 9.61 -17.99
N ASP A 141 -17.48 10.21 -17.21
CA ASP A 141 -18.34 11.32 -17.63
C ASP A 141 -19.20 11.05 -18.88
N GLY A 142 -19.65 9.81 -19.07
CA GLY A 142 -20.55 9.44 -20.16
C GLY A 142 -19.90 9.42 -21.56
N LYS A 143 -18.60 9.37 -21.66
CA LYS A 143 -17.85 9.42 -22.94
C LYS A 143 -18.15 8.28 -23.92
N LYS A 144 -18.46 7.09 -23.40
CA LYS A 144 -18.79 5.89 -24.20
C LYS A 144 -19.96 5.17 -23.54
N VAL A 145 -21.16 5.39 -24.02
CA VAL A 145 -22.39 4.76 -23.48
C VAL A 145 -22.75 3.50 -24.26
N ASP A 146 -22.08 3.22 -25.37
CA ASP A 146 -22.41 2.09 -26.25
C ASP A 146 -22.04 0.74 -25.63
N ASP A 147 -20.99 0.72 -24.79
CA ASP A 147 -20.44 -0.47 -24.14
C ASP A 147 -21.07 -0.74 -22.75
N ILE A 148 -22.25 -0.19 -22.49
CA ILE A 148 -22.93 -0.27 -21.17
C ILE A 148 -23.19 -1.71 -20.71
N ASN A 149 -23.28 -2.62 -21.65
CA ASN A 149 -23.49 -4.05 -21.37
C ASN A 149 -22.25 -4.74 -20.82
N ASP A 150 -21.08 -4.18 -21.05
CA ASP A 150 -19.80 -4.72 -20.59
C ASP A 150 -19.43 -4.22 -19.19
N ALA A 151 -20.24 -3.30 -18.63
CA ALA A 151 -20.03 -2.76 -17.29
C ALA A 151 -20.62 -3.68 -16.21
N ASP A 152 -19.85 -3.89 -15.14
CA ASP A 152 -20.33 -4.53 -13.92
C ASP A 152 -21.15 -3.58 -13.05
N VAL A 153 -20.80 -2.28 -13.07
CA VAL A 153 -21.42 -1.24 -12.24
C VAL A 153 -21.66 0.02 -13.07
N ILE A 154 -22.86 0.59 -12.93
CA ILE A 154 -23.20 1.87 -13.55
C ILE A 154 -23.53 2.89 -12.45
N LEU A 155 -22.76 3.97 -12.40
CA LEU A 155 -22.97 5.08 -11.47
C LEU A 155 -23.74 6.20 -12.17
N LEU A 156 -24.94 6.49 -11.68
CA LEU A 156 -25.78 7.57 -12.14
C LEU A 156 -25.85 8.67 -11.07
N GLY A 157 -25.74 9.91 -11.47
CA GLY A 157 -25.91 11.02 -10.51
C GLY A 157 -25.51 12.36 -11.11
N VAL A 158 -25.95 13.42 -10.44
CA VAL A 158 -25.62 14.80 -10.83
C VAL A 158 -24.12 15.07 -10.69
N SER A 159 -23.65 16.15 -11.30
CA SER A 159 -22.23 16.54 -11.19
C SER A 159 -21.82 16.75 -9.73
N ARG A 160 -20.56 16.49 -9.41
CA ARG A 160 -19.94 16.67 -8.08
C ARG A 160 -20.52 15.80 -6.94
N THR A 161 -21.02 14.61 -7.26
CA THR A 161 -21.48 13.61 -6.28
C THR A 161 -20.50 12.46 -6.07
N SER A 162 -19.21 12.71 -6.25
CA SER A 162 -18.11 11.74 -6.06
C SER A 162 -18.18 10.48 -6.95
N LYS A 163 -18.87 10.53 -8.10
CA LYS A 163 -18.98 9.38 -9.01
C LYS A 163 -17.61 8.93 -9.54
N THR A 164 -16.80 9.85 -10.06
CA THR A 164 -15.45 9.52 -10.59
C THR A 164 -14.53 8.89 -9.53
N PRO A 165 -14.37 9.43 -8.31
CA PRO A 165 -13.60 8.74 -7.28
C PRO A 165 -14.16 7.35 -6.93
N THR A 166 -15.48 7.21 -6.89
CA THR A 166 -16.13 5.93 -6.61
C THR A 166 -15.89 4.92 -7.73
N SER A 167 -15.98 5.34 -9.01
CA SER A 167 -15.72 4.45 -10.15
C SER A 167 -14.28 3.94 -10.16
N ILE A 168 -13.31 4.80 -9.86
CA ILE A 168 -11.89 4.41 -9.74
C ILE A 168 -11.68 3.44 -8.57
N TYR A 169 -12.34 3.68 -7.44
CA TYR A 169 -12.29 2.78 -6.28
C TYR A 169 -12.82 1.38 -6.61
N LEU A 170 -13.91 1.29 -7.35
CA LEU A 170 -14.50 0.02 -7.81
C LEU A 170 -13.60 -0.67 -8.84
N ALA A 171 -13.05 0.08 -9.80
CA ALA A 171 -12.14 -0.43 -10.81
C ALA A 171 -10.88 -1.06 -10.20
N ASN A 172 -10.33 -0.46 -9.14
CA ASN A 172 -9.22 -1.04 -8.38
C ASN A 172 -9.57 -2.38 -7.69
N ARG A 173 -10.84 -2.74 -7.63
CA ARG A 173 -11.35 -4.04 -7.15
C ARG A 173 -11.77 -4.99 -8.27
N GLY A 174 -11.49 -4.61 -9.53
CA GLY A 174 -11.78 -5.43 -10.70
C GLY A 174 -13.18 -5.24 -11.29
N TYR A 175 -13.95 -4.22 -10.84
CA TYR A 175 -15.28 -3.94 -11.38
C TYR A 175 -15.21 -2.90 -12.50
N LYS A 176 -15.59 -3.28 -13.71
CA LYS A 176 -15.77 -2.37 -14.86
C LYS A 176 -16.89 -1.39 -14.55
N THR A 177 -16.58 -0.12 -14.39
CA THR A 177 -17.56 0.88 -13.92
C THR A 177 -17.75 1.97 -14.97
N ILE A 178 -19.01 2.28 -15.28
CA ILE A 178 -19.39 3.43 -16.09
C ILE A 178 -19.94 4.53 -15.19
N ASN A 179 -19.52 5.75 -15.45
CA ASN A 179 -19.98 6.94 -14.75
C ASN A 179 -20.79 7.82 -15.73
N ILE A 180 -22.10 7.97 -15.49
CA ILE A 180 -23.00 8.75 -16.33
C ILE A 180 -23.53 9.95 -15.53
N PRO A 181 -23.23 11.18 -15.94
CA PRO A 181 -23.79 12.37 -15.34
C PRO A 181 -25.28 12.52 -15.68
N LEU A 182 -26.10 12.81 -14.67
CA LEU A 182 -27.47 13.24 -14.87
C LEU A 182 -27.48 14.76 -15.07
N VAL A 183 -27.94 15.22 -16.21
CA VAL A 183 -28.10 16.63 -16.56
C VAL A 183 -29.58 16.91 -16.74
N LEU A 184 -30.06 18.05 -16.20
CA LEU A 184 -31.43 18.52 -16.41
C LEU A 184 -31.68 18.62 -17.92
N ASP A 185 -32.81 18.11 -18.37
CA ASP A 185 -33.25 18.07 -19.77
C ASP A 185 -32.54 17.08 -20.71
N GLN A 186 -31.60 16.26 -20.23
CA GLN A 186 -31.07 15.14 -20.99
C GLN A 186 -31.82 13.84 -20.65
N LYS A 187 -32.27 13.15 -21.69
CA LYS A 187 -32.87 11.82 -21.52
C LYS A 187 -31.80 10.81 -21.09
N ILE A 188 -32.14 9.99 -20.11
CA ILE A 188 -31.32 8.84 -19.71
C ILE A 188 -31.12 7.94 -20.94
N PRO A 189 -29.90 7.44 -21.22
CA PRO A 189 -29.66 6.55 -22.35
C PRO A 189 -30.65 5.38 -22.36
N PRO A 190 -31.35 5.12 -23.47
CA PRO A 190 -32.40 4.09 -23.53
C PRO A 190 -31.93 2.69 -23.17
N LYS A 191 -30.63 2.40 -23.37
CA LYS A 191 -29.99 1.12 -23.03
C LYS A 191 -29.97 0.84 -21.52
N LEU A 192 -30.18 1.83 -20.66
CA LEU A 192 -30.31 1.62 -19.21
C LEU A 192 -31.63 1.01 -18.80
N ASN A 193 -32.68 1.19 -19.58
CA ASN A 193 -34.01 0.67 -19.27
C ASN A 193 -34.14 -0.85 -19.51
N SER A 194 -33.16 -1.48 -20.14
CA SER A 194 -33.17 -2.92 -20.46
C SER A 194 -32.39 -3.79 -19.45
N LYS A 195 -31.83 -3.20 -18.41
CA LYS A 195 -31.03 -3.89 -17.37
C LYS A 195 -31.70 -3.95 -15.99
N THR A 196 -33.02 -3.83 -15.93
CA THR A 196 -33.81 -4.12 -14.70
C THR A 196 -34.25 -5.56 -14.67
#